data_2ba95a4a2390082115e89c7107ab2112
#
_entry.id   2ba95a4a2390082115e89c7107ab2112
#
_cell.length_a   1.000
_cell.length_b   1.000
_cell.length_c   1.000
_cell.angle_alpha   90.00
_cell.angle_beta   90.00
_cell.angle_gamma   90.00
#
_symmetry.space_group_name_H-M   'P 1'
#
loop_
_entity.id
_entity.type
_entity.pdbx_description
1 polymer ?
#
loop_
_entity_poly.entity_id
_entity_poly.type
_entity_poly.pdbx_seq_one_letter_code
_entity_poly.pdbx_strand_id
1 'polypeptide(L)'
;MKRQDLFLFLTFIFTFTFSNFVNGKSLNKEYIKVDKKARKLKNKILRTKSNYSVNGVVYYVSVDGDDSNSGTNQRQPFKSLNKVNSLDLKKGDVVLFRRGDMWRGCIHTKAGVTYSAYGKGDKPILNGSPFNAVEHGAWFETNVPYVYAYSEPIDLDVAVLVLNEGEQTAFKVMKRKSVDNCTTLHIDLNEKFTSFADLHRDLDFWHEPTNGIVYFCSHRGNPSERFKSIEMPIRRHGFYA
;
A
#
# COMPACT_ATOMS: atom_id res chain seq x y z
N MET A 1 -38.48 -15.71 43.08
CA MET A 1 -38.74 -15.01 41.81
C MET A 1 -40.10 -15.46 41.29
N LYS A 2 -41.05 -14.53 41.12
CA LYS A 2 -42.39 -14.88 40.63
C LYS A 2 -42.32 -15.23 39.13
N ARG A 3 -43.16 -16.15 38.69
CA ARG A 3 -43.19 -16.63 37.29
C ARG A 3 -43.30 -15.51 36.24
N GLN A 4 -43.82 -14.36 36.63
CA GLN A 4 -43.92 -13.16 35.77
C GLN A 4 -42.56 -12.48 35.53
N ASP A 5 -41.66 -12.45 36.53
CA ASP A 5 -40.35 -11.81 36.41
C ASP A 5 -39.41 -12.60 35.48
N LEU A 6 -39.60 -13.92 35.46
CA LEU A 6 -38.81 -14.78 34.55
C LEU A 6 -39.25 -14.60 33.07
N PHE A 7 -40.53 -14.33 32.84
CA PHE A 7 -41.05 -14.13 31.48
C PHE A 7 -40.63 -12.78 30.92
N LEU A 8 -40.59 -11.74 31.75
CA LEU A 8 -40.08 -10.41 31.37
C LEU A 8 -38.57 -10.42 31.10
N PHE A 9 -37.81 -11.19 31.88
CA PHE A 9 -36.37 -11.32 31.68
C PHE A 9 -36.01 -12.09 30.39
N LEU A 10 -36.76 -13.16 30.10
CA LEU A 10 -36.61 -13.93 28.86
C LEU A 10 -36.99 -13.11 27.61
N THR A 11 -38.05 -12.30 27.68
CA THR A 11 -38.42 -11.40 26.55
C THR A 11 -37.41 -10.31 26.35
N PHE A 12 -36.80 -9.74 27.38
CA PHE A 12 -35.76 -8.71 27.26
C PHE A 12 -34.48 -9.25 26.65
N ILE A 13 -34.04 -10.46 27.02
CA ILE A 13 -32.88 -11.12 26.43
C ILE A 13 -33.15 -11.46 24.96
N PHE A 14 -34.35 -11.92 24.61
CA PHE A 14 -34.69 -12.27 23.24
C PHE A 14 -34.78 -11.06 22.32
N THR A 15 -35.30 -9.93 22.79
CA THR A 15 -35.35 -8.69 22.03
C THR A 15 -33.96 -8.06 21.85
N PHE A 16 -33.09 -8.13 22.86
CA PHE A 16 -31.74 -7.59 22.79
C PHE A 16 -30.84 -8.39 21.82
N THR A 17 -30.94 -9.72 21.85
CA THR A 17 -30.20 -10.57 20.92
C THR A 17 -30.70 -10.44 19.47
N PHE A 18 -32.02 -10.25 19.29
CA PHE A 18 -32.60 -10.10 17.95
C PHE A 18 -32.24 -8.75 17.29
N SER A 19 -32.23 -7.67 18.08
CA SER A 19 -31.84 -6.34 17.57
C SER A 19 -30.36 -6.27 17.14
N ASN A 20 -29.47 -6.91 17.90
CA ASN A 20 -28.05 -6.98 17.52
C ASN A 20 -27.82 -7.88 16.30
N PHE A 21 -28.60 -8.93 16.14
CA PHE A 21 -28.50 -9.82 14.97
C PHE A 21 -29.02 -9.15 13.67
N VAL A 22 -30.08 -8.35 13.77
CA VAL A 22 -30.62 -7.59 12.62
C VAL A 22 -29.65 -6.49 12.21
N ASN A 23 -29.07 -5.76 13.15
CA ASN A 23 -28.08 -4.71 12.86
C ASN A 23 -26.80 -5.27 12.23
N GLY A 24 -26.29 -6.41 12.71
CA GLY A 24 -25.12 -7.06 12.13
C GLY A 24 -25.35 -7.53 10.67
N LYS A 25 -26.53 -8.05 10.35
CA LYS A 25 -26.89 -8.44 8.98
C LYS A 25 -27.04 -7.23 8.04
N SER A 26 -27.57 -6.12 8.52
CA SER A 26 -27.73 -4.88 7.76
C SER A 26 -26.36 -4.28 7.42
N LEU A 27 -25.49 -4.14 8.42
CA LEU A 27 -24.11 -3.65 8.24
C LEU A 27 -23.34 -4.51 7.23
N ASN A 28 -23.42 -5.83 7.32
CA ASN A 28 -22.72 -6.72 6.39
C ASN A 28 -23.20 -6.54 4.94
N LYS A 29 -24.50 -6.32 4.70
CA LYS A 29 -25.01 -6.03 3.36
C LYS A 29 -24.50 -4.70 2.79
N GLU A 30 -24.38 -3.68 3.62
CA GLU A 30 -23.82 -2.38 3.20
C GLU A 30 -22.34 -2.47 2.85
N TYR A 31 -21.54 -3.14 3.68
CA TYR A 31 -20.12 -3.38 3.36
C TYR A 31 -19.94 -4.13 2.04
N ILE A 32 -20.70 -5.21 1.80
CA ILE A 32 -20.66 -5.96 0.55
C ILE A 32 -21.03 -5.06 -0.65
N LYS A 33 -22.01 -4.18 -0.50
CA LYS A 33 -22.41 -3.24 -1.54
C LYS A 33 -21.32 -2.21 -1.85
N VAL A 34 -20.68 -1.67 -0.81
CA VAL A 34 -19.57 -0.72 -0.93
C VAL A 34 -18.39 -1.38 -1.62
N ASP A 35 -17.98 -2.57 -1.18
CA ASP A 35 -16.91 -3.34 -1.79
C ASP A 35 -17.15 -3.63 -3.27
N LYS A 36 -18.36 -4.06 -3.62
CA LYS A 36 -18.73 -4.30 -5.01
C LYS A 36 -18.64 -3.03 -5.86
N LYS A 37 -19.05 -1.88 -5.30
CA LYS A 37 -18.94 -0.57 -5.96
C LYS A 37 -17.47 -0.16 -6.12
N ALA A 38 -16.66 -0.34 -5.09
CA ALA A 38 -15.22 -0.04 -5.10
C ALA A 38 -14.49 -0.90 -6.15
N ARG A 39 -14.73 -2.21 -6.19
CA ARG A 39 -14.15 -3.11 -7.20
C ARG A 39 -14.56 -2.74 -8.62
N LYS A 40 -15.84 -2.38 -8.82
CA LYS A 40 -16.33 -1.92 -10.14
C LYS A 40 -15.62 -0.64 -10.58
N LEU A 41 -15.44 0.31 -9.65
CA LEU A 41 -14.74 1.57 -9.93
C LEU A 41 -13.25 1.32 -10.20
N LYS A 42 -12.58 0.51 -9.39
CA LYS A 42 -11.19 0.07 -9.60
C LYS A 42 -11.02 -0.51 -11.00
N ASN A 43 -11.86 -1.46 -11.40
CA ASN A 43 -11.79 -2.09 -12.72
C ASN A 43 -12.04 -1.11 -13.86
N LYS A 44 -12.96 -0.15 -13.68
CA LYS A 44 -13.21 0.92 -14.66
C LYS A 44 -11.96 1.79 -14.83
N ILE A 45 -11.33 2.21 -13.72
CA ILE A 45 -10.12 3.04 -13.73
C ILE A 45 -8.97 2.29 -14.41
N LEU A 46 -8.73 1.02 -14.04
CA LEU A 46 -7.66 0.20 -14.61
C LEU A 46 -7.80 0.00 -16.12
N ARG A 47 -9.03 -0.12 -16.62
CA ARG A 47 -9.32 -0.33 -18.06
C ARG A 47 -9.45 0.96 -18.87
N THR A 48 -9.34 2.14 -18.24
CA THR A 48 -9.42 3.41 -18.95
C THR A 48 -8.30 3.52 -19.98
N LYS A 49 -8.65 3.79 -21.24
CA LYS A 49 -7.68 4.10 -22.29
C LYS A 49 -7.09 5.48 -22.07
N SER A 50 -5.84 5.63 -22.39
CA SER A 50 -5.16 6.93 -22.35
C SER A 50 -5.46 7.69 -23.64
N ASN A 51 -5.93 8.93 -23.52
CA ASN A 51 -6.04 9.86 -24.65
C ASN A 51 -4.90 10.87 -24.52
N TYR A 52 -4.07 10.97 -25.54
CA TYR A 52 -3.01 11.98 -25.65
C TYR A 52 -2.81 12.37 -27.10
N SER A 53 -2.44 13.62 -27.33
CA SER A 53 -1.98 14.10 -28.64
C SER A 53 -0.47 14.02 -28.71
N VAL A 54 0.05 13.67 -29.88
CA VAL A 54 1.49 13.58 -30.14
C VAL A 54 1.88 14.76 -31.00
N ASN A 55 2.69 15.67 -30.46
CA ASN A 55 3.22 16.82 -31.18
C ASN A 55 4.77 16.85 -31.21
N GLY A 56 5.41 15.90 -30.52
CA GLY A 56 6.86 15.74 -30.42
C GLY A 56 7.29 14.29 -30.61
N VAL A 57 8.39 13.91 -29.98
CA VAL A 57 8.93 12.55 -30.04
C VAL A 57 8.17 11.63 -29.08
N VAL A 58 7.91 10.39 -29.50
CA VAL A 58 7.33 9.35 -28.65
C VAL A 58 8.44 8.42 -28.18
N TYR A 59 8.60 8.28 -26.86
CA TYR A 59 9.51 7.34 -26.24
C TYR A 59 8.76 6.18 -25.60
N TYR A 60 9.29 4.99 -25.75
CA TYR A 60 8.74 3.74 -25.21
C TYR A 60 9.63 3.19 -24.11
N VAL A 61 9.04 2.73 -23.02
CA VAL A 61 9.74 2.18 -21.85
C VAL A 61 9.12 0.84 -21.47
N SER A 62 9.97 -0.17 -21.30
CA SER A 62 9.55 -1.51 -20.88
C SER A 62 10.63 -2.17 -20.04
N VAL A 63 10.26 -2.97 -19.02
CA VAL A 63 11.23 -3.73 -18.20
C VAL A 63 12.05 -4.72 -19.03
N ASP A 64 11.53 -5.17 -20.19
CA ASP A 64 12.24 -6.02 -21.14
C ASP A 64 13.07 -5.21 -22.15
N GLY A 65 13.12 -3.89 -22.01
CA GLY A 65 13.90 -3.01 -22.90
C GLY A 65 15.38 -2.99 -22.59
N ASP A 66 16.08 -2.07 -23.26
CA ASP A 66 17.51 -1.81 -23.07
C ASP A 66 17.76 -0.29 -23.16
N ASP A 67 18.53 0.27 -22.23
CA ASP A 67 18.82 1.70 -22.17
C ASP A 67 19.79 2.17 -23.28
N SER A 68 20.41 1.25 -24.02
CA SER A 68 21.18 1.52 -25.23
C SER A 68 20.32 1.69 -26.49
N ASN A 69 19.04 1.30 -26.43
CA ASN A 69 18.09 1.48 -27.52
C ASN A 69 17.83 2.97 -27.83
N SER A 70 17.19 3.23 -28.96
CA SER A 70 16.73 4.59 -29.32
C SER A 70 15.51 5.03 -28.47
N GLY A 71 14.73 4.08 -27.96
CA GLY A 71 13.50 4.32 -27.23
C GLY A 71 12.33 4.84 -28.09
N THR A 72 12.55 5.15 -29.37
CA THR A 72 11.51 5.73 -30.24
C THR A 72 10.65 4.70 -30.98
N ASN A 73 10.90 3.42 -30.71
CA ASN A 73 10.17 2.30 -31.30
C ASN A 73 9.72 1.32 -30.20
N GLN A 74 8.50 0.80 -30.30
CA GLN A 74 7.98 -0.21 -29.37
C GLN A 74 8.81 -1.51 -29.31
N ARG A 75 9.55 -1.83 -30.38
CA ARG A 75 10.45 -3.00 -30.44
C ARG A 75 11.82 -2.75 -29.84
N GLN A 76 12.16 -1.49 -29.58
CA GLN A 76 13.43 -1.05 -29.01
C GLN A 76 13.20 -0.03 -27.89
N PRO A 77 12.43 -0.41 -26.83
CA PRO A 77 12.12 0.50 -25.74
C PRO A 77 13.34 0.69 -24.83
N PHE A 78 13.35 1.78 -24.09
CA PHE A 78 14.22 1.94 -22.92
C PHE A 78 13.81 0.98 -21.81
N LYS A 79 14.73 0.69 -20.89
CA LYS A 79 14.48 -0.20 -19.75
C LYS A 79 14.15 0.55 -18.48
N SER A 80 14.95 1.53 -18.12
CA SER A 80 14.97 2.09 -16.78
C SER A 80 14.33 3.48 -16.67
N LEU A 81 13.84 3.81 -15.46
CA LEU A 81 13.41 5.16 -15.11
C LEU A 81 14.60 6.15 -15.14
N ASN A 82 15.81 5.68 -14.82
CA ASN A 82 17.03 6.51 -14.87
C ASN A 82 17.28 7.01 -16.28
N LYS A 83 17.12 6.13 -17.27
CA LYS A 83 17.23 6.53 -18.69
C LYS A 83 16.21 7.60 -19.06
N VAL A 84 14.94 7.40 -18.67
CA VAL A 84 13.88 8.38 -18.90
C VAL A 84 14.20 9.72 -18.25
N ASN A 85 14.68 9.70 -17.00
CA ASN A 85 15.04 10.91 -16.26
C ASN A 85 16.25 11.65 -16.85
N SER A 86 17.13 10.95 -17.59
CA SER A 86 18.29 11.55 -18.25
C SER A 86 17.99 12.16 -19.63
N LEU A 87 16.79 11.94 -20.18
CA LEU A 87 16.41 12.46 -21.48
C LEU A 87 16.20 13.98 -21.43
N ASP A 88 16.64 14.67 -22.49
CA ASP A 88 16.33 16.07 -22.71
C ASP A 88 14.96 16.23 -23.40
N LEU A 89 13.91 15.84 -22.66
CA LEU A 89 12.53 15.88 -23.13
C LEU A 89 12.07 17.32 -23.37
N LYS A 90 11.34 17.53 -24.46
CA LYS A 90 10.80 18.82 -24.89
C LYS A 90 9.28 18.85 -24.75
N LYS A 91 8.72 20.05 -24.68
CA LYS A 91 7.27 20.26 -24.74
C LYS A 91 6.68 19.58 -25.97
N GLY A 92 5.67 18.74 -25.78
CA GLY A 92 5.00 17.96 -26.83
C GLY A 92 5.49 16.53 -26.94
N ASP A 93 6.61 16.17 -26.29
CA ASP A 93 7.08 14.79 -26.23
C ASP A 93 6.16 13.91 -25.39
N VAL A 94 6.18 12.62 -25.68
CA VAL A 94 5.34 11.62 -25.02
C VAL A 94 6.21 10.46 -24.53
N VAL A 95 6.11 10.10 -23.26
CA VAL A 95 6.77 8.92 -22.69
C VAL A 95 5.71 7.87 -22.37
N LEU A 96 5.83 6.71 -22.97
CA LEU A 96 4.86 5.61 -22.86
C LEU A 96 5.50 4.43 -22.14
N PHE A 97 4.91 4.05 -21.02
CA PHE A 97 5.27 2.87 -20.24
C PHE A 97 4.45 1.67 -20.69
N ARG A 98 5.10 0.50 -20.84
CA ARG A 98 4.37 -0.71 -21.23
C ARG A 98 3.38 -1.14 -20.12
N ARG A 99 2.18 -1.45 -20.50
CA ARG A 99 1.17 -2.01 -19.62
C ARG A 99 1.60 -3.38 -19.10
N GLY A 100 1.31 -3.65 -17.82
CA GLY A 100 1.72 -4.85 -17.11
C GLY A 100 3.09 -4.77 -16.45
N ASP A 101 3.91 -3.79 -16.79
CA ASP A 101 5.24 -3.61 -16.22
C ASP A 101 5.20 -2.81 -14.91
N MET A 102 6.18 -3.07 -14.05
CA MET A 102 6.39 -2.33 -12.80
C MET A 102 7.85 -1.85 -12.72
N TRP A 103 8.03 -0.61 -12.33
CA TRP A 103 9.35 -0.03 -12.02
C TRP A 103 9.39 0.44 -10.58
N ARG A 104 10.56 0.32 -9.96
CA ARG A 104 10.84 0.88 -8.63
C ARG A 104 11.56 2.21 -8.79
N GLY A 105 10.96 3.28 -8.26
CA GLY A 105 11.54 4.61 -8.38
C GLY A 105 10.53 5.70 -8.65
N CYS A 106 11.01 6.83 -9.17
CA CYS A 106 10.18 7.97 -9.55
C CYS A 106 10.61 8.55 -10.90
N ILE A 107 9.70 9.26 -11.54
CA ILE A 107 9.95 10.05 -12.75
C ILE A 107 10.05 11.52 -12.38
N HIS A 108 11.11 12.17 -12.84
CA HIS A 108 11.24 13.63 -12.83
C HIS A 108 10.49 14.18 -14.04
N THR A 109 9.32 14.74 -13.79
CA THR A 109 8.46 15.22 -14.87
C THR A 109 8.95 16.54 -15.43
N LYS A 110 8.71 16.75 -16.74
CA LYS A 110 8.99 18.02 -17.41
C LYS A 110 7.70 18.65 -17.93
N ALA A 111 7.59 19.94 -17.80
CA ALA A 111 6.43 20.70 -18.22
C ALA A 111 6.13 20.51 -19.72
N GLY A 112 4.88 20.21 -20.05
CA GLY A 112 4.43 20.00 -21.42
C GLY A 112 4.77 18.64 -22.02
N VAL A 113 5.37 17.71 -21.25
CA VAL A 113 5.58 16.30 -21.62
C VAL A 113 4.41 15.46 -21.13
N THR A 114 3.96 14.54 -21.98
CA THR A 114 2.91 13.60 -21.65
C THR A 114 3.49 12.26 -21.19
N TYR A 115 3.10 11.79 -20.02
CA TYR A 115 3.44 10.47 -19.51
C TYR A 115 2.20 9.58 -19.52
N SER A 116 2.27 8.44 -20.22
CA SER A 116 1.11 7.57 -20.43
C SER A 116 1.54 6.10 -20.57
N ALA A 117 0.68 5.26 -21.15
CA ALA A 117 0.92 3.84 -21.28
C ALA A 117 0.61 3.33 -22.69
N TYR A 118 1.32 2.26 -23.10
CA TYR A 118 1.07 1.54 -24.36
C TYR A 118 0.91 0.05 -24.13
N GLY A 119 0.45 -0.67 -25.16
CA GLY A 119 0.24 -2.11 -25.12
C GLY A 119 -1.09 -2.51 -24.51
N LYS A 120 -1.19 -3.76 -24.08
CA LYS A 120 -2.39 -4.38 -23.50
C LYS A 120 -2.11 -4.81 -22.07
N GLY A 121 -3.17 -4.96 -21.25
CA GLY A 121 -3.07 -5.40 -19.88
C GLY A 121 -3.29 -4.27 -18.87
N ASP A 122 -2.87 -4.49 -17.63
CA ASP A 122 -3.04 -3.55 -16.53
C ASP A 122 -2.16 -2.31 -16.72
N LYS A 123 -2.49 -1.23 -16.01
CA LYS A 123 -1.69 -0.01 -16.06
C LYS A 123 -0.28 -0.27 -15.51
N PRO A 124 0.75 0.38 -16.06
CA PRO A 124 2.09 0.32 -15.51
C PRO A 124 2.11 0.85 -14.08
N ILE A 125 2.99 0.30 -13.26
CA ILE A 125 3.13 0.65 -11.84
C ILE A 125 4.48 1.32 -11.64
N LEU A 126 4.47 2.50 -11.03
CA LEU A 126 5.66 3.12 -10.43
C LEU A 126 5.60 2.89 -8.93
N ASN A 127 6.45 1.99 -8.42
CA ASN A 127 6.47 1.61 -7.03
C ASN A 127 7.47 2.46 -6.24
N GLY A 128 7.00 3.15 -5.19
CA GLY A 128 7.82 3.96 -4.31
C GLY A 128 8.66 3.16 -3.32
N SER A 129 8.42 1.85 -3.20
CA SER A 129 9.26 0.94 -2.42
C SER A 129 10.51 0.57 -3.22
N PRO A 130 11.72 0.64 -2.64
CA PRO A 130 12.95 0.25 -3.33
C PRO A 130 13.04 -1.26 -3.58
N PHE A 131 12.35 -2.06 -2.78
CA PHE A 131 12.38 -3.52 -2.82
C PHE A 131 11.07 -4.13 -2.30
N ASN A 132 10.90 -5.43 -2.51
CA ASN A 132 9.90 -6.24 -1.83
C ASN A 132 10.56 -6.88 -0.58
N ALA A 133 10.10 -6.53 0.61
CA ALA A 133 10.67 -7.00 1.87
C ALA A 133 10.37 -8.49 2.19
N VAL A 134 9.72 -9.21 1.30
CA VAL A 134 9.60 -10.67 1.33
C VAL A 134 10.81 -11.33 0.65
N GLU A 135 11.31 -10.71 -0.43
CA GLU A 135 12.39 -11.23 -1.27
C GLU A 135 13.75 -10.66 -0.87
N HIS A 136 13.76 -9.45 -0.30
CA HIS A 136 14.96 -8.73 0.11
C HIS A 136 14.99 -8.62 1.62
N GLY A 137 16.07 -9.06 2.25
CA GLY A 137 16.20 -9.11 3.69
C GLY A 137 15.41 -10.29 4.33
N ALA A 138 15.24 -10.22 5.64
CA ALA A 138 14.55 -11.24 6.42
C ALA A 138 13.74 -10.62 7.56
N TRP A 139 12.73 -11.35 8.02
CA TRP A 139 11.95 -11.01 9.19
C TRP A 139 12.31 -11.98 10.31
N PHE A 140 12.84 -11.46 11.41
CA PHE A 140 13.27 -12.23 12.58
C PHE A 140 12.26 -12.08 13.71
N GLU A 141 11.99 -13.18 14.39
CA GLU A 141 11.21 -13.14 15.63
C GLU A 141 11.91 -12.27 16.69
N THR A 142 11.13 -11.49 17.40
CA THR A 142 11.60 -10.74 18.56
C THR A 142 11.26 -11.51 19.85
N ASN A 143 11.64 -10.96 20.99
CA ASN A 143 11.21 -11.48 22.30
C ASN A 143 9.74 -11.16 22.64
N VAL A 144 9.04 -10.44 21.75
CA VAL A 144 7.62 -10.12 21.88
C VAL A 144 6.83 -11.06 20.98
N PRO A 145 5.84 -11.80 21.50
CA PRO A 145 5.06 -12.74 20.72
C PRO A 145 4.42 -12.08 19.50
N TYR A 146 4.53 -12.75 18.34
CA TYR A 146 3.99 -12.30 17.05
C TYR A 146 4.62 -11.02 16.47
N VAL A 147 5.62 -10.43 17.12
CA VAL A 147 6.32 -9.25 16.61
C VAL A 147 7.62 -9.66 15.94
N TYR A 148 7.78 -9.25 14.70
CA TYR A 148 8.93 -9.52 13.84
C TYR A 148 9.68 -8.23 13.54
N ALA A 149 11.00 -8.30 13.52
CA ALA A 149 11.89 -7.20 13.13
C ALA A 149 12.42 -7.44 11.71
N TYR A 150 12.37 -6.43 10.87
CA TYR A 150 13.00 -6.49 9.56
C TYR A 150 14.51 -6.38 9.69
N SER A 151 15.27 -7.17 8.94
CA SER A 151 16.72 -7.34 9.07
C SER A 151 17.55 -6.10 8.75
N GLU A 152 17.03 -5.22 7.92
CA GLU A 152 17.78 -4.07 7.43
C GLU A 152 17.15 -2.75 7.91
N PRO A 153 17.96 -1.82 8.41
CA PRO A 153 17.47 -0.52 8.78
C PRO A 153 17.02 0.28 7.56
N ILE A 154 15.93 1.03 7.72
CA ILE A 154 15.39 1.94 6.72
C ILE A 154 15.60 3.37 7.22
N ASP A 155 16.45 4.13 6.55
CA ASP A 155 16.82 5.49 6.98
C ASP A 155 15.67 6.51 6.80
N LEU A 156 14.75 6.24 5.88
CA LEU A 156 13.62 7.11 5.59
C LEU A 156 12.35 6.59 6.25
N ASP A 157 11.49 7.50 6.69
CA ASP A 157 10.24 7.13 7.36
C ASP A 157 9.35 6.24 6.49
N VAL A 158 9.08 5.02 7.00
CA VAL A 158 8.12 4.10 6.40
C VAL A 158 6.73 4.50 6.86
N ALA A 159 5.99 5.18 5.99
CA ALA A 159 4.66 5.69 6.32
C ALA A 159 3.56 4.60 6.27
N VAL A 160 3.76 3.56 5.48
CA VAL A 160 2.80 2.46 5.27
C VAL A 160 3.54 1.20 4.83
N LEU A 161 3.04 0.02 5.23
CA LEU A 161 3.39 -1.24 4.56
C LEU A 161 2.25 -1.61 3.61
N VAL A 162 2.58 -1.82 2.34
CA VAL A 162 1.62 -2.27 1.34
C VAL A 162 1.83 -3.76 1.12
N LEU A 163 0.79 -4.54 1.36
CA LEU A 163 0.83 -6.01 1.41
C LEU A 163 0.13 -6.59 0.18
N ASN A 164 0.64 -7.74 -0.30
CA ASN A 164 0.04 -8.50 -1.39
C ASN A 164 -0.27 -7.62 -2.62
N GLU A 165 0.73 -6.88 -3.11
CA GLU A 165 0.61 -6.04 -4.32
C GLU A 165 -0.51 -4.97 -4.23
N GLY A 166 -0.83 -4.52 -3.02
CA GLY A 166 -1.83 -3.47 -2.78
C GLY A 166 -3.23 -3.99 -2.44
N GLU A 167 -3.37 -5.27 -2.18
CA GLU A 167 -4.65 -5.82 -1.69
C GLU A 167 -4.95 -5.40 -0.26
N GLN A 168 -3.90 -5.14 0.54
CA GLN A 168 -3.98 -4.83 1.96
C GLN A 168 -2.89 -3.85 2.38
N THR A 169 -3.10 -3.13 3.47
CA THR A 169 -2.10 -2.29 4.12
C THR A 169 -1.99 -2.63 5.59
N ALA A 170 -0.80 -2.45 6.15
CA ALA A 170 -0.59 -2.50 7.60
C ALA A 170 -0.83 -1.13 8.24
N PHE A 171 -1.06 -1.13 9.55
CA PHE A 171 -1.38 0.06 10.32
C PHE A 171 -0.15 0.57 11.06
N LYS A 172 0.29 1.78 10.72
CA LYS A 172 1.42 2.40 11.40
C LYS A 172 1.01 2.88 12.79
N VAL A 173 1.69 2.36 13.79
CA VAL A 173 1.63 2.90 15.15
C VAL A 173 2.63 4.03 15.28
N MET A 174 2.22 5.16 15.85
CA MET A 174 3.08 6.34 15.99
C MET A 174 3.06 6.85 17.42
N LYS A 175 4.24 7.22 17.94
CA LYS A 175 4.33 8.00 19.17
C LYS A 175 3.89 9.43 18.86
N ARG A 176 2.86 9.91 19.55
CA ARG A 176 2.46 11.31 19.51
C ARG A 176 2.94 11.98 20.80
N LYS A 177 3.73 13.02 20.71
CA LYS A 177 3.95 13.92 21.84
C LYS A 177 2.63 14.64 22.11
N SER A 178 1.92 14.24 23.16
CA SER A 178 0.89 15.08 23.80
C SER A 178 1.55 15.87 24.93
N VAL A 179 0.83 16.85 25.44
CA VAL A 179 1.26 17.65 26.62
C VAL A 179 1.54 16.74 27.82
N ASP A 180 1.00 15.50 27.83
CA ASP A 180 1.02 14.55 28.97
C ASP A 180 1.77 13.22 28.69
N ASN A 181 2.70 13.16 27.75
CA ASN A 181 3.37 11.97 27.22
C ASN A 181 2.73 11.31 25.99
N CYS A 182 3.48 10.42 25.35
CA CYS A 182 3.15 9.84 24.06
C CYS A 182 1.81 9.06 24.07
N THR A 183 0.87 9.46 23.23
CA THR A 183 -0.31 8.67 22.90
C THR A 183 -0.20 8.16 21.46
N THR A 184 -0.69 6.94 21.23
CA THR A 184 -0.76 6.37 19.88
C THR A 184 -1.87 7.00 19.06
N LEU A 185 -1.65 7.14 17.75
CA LEU A 185 -2.71 7.46 16.78
C LEU A 185 -3.51 6.22 16.35
N HIS A 186 -3.64 5.23 17.21
CA HIS A 186 -4.59 4.16 16.99
C HIS A 186 -6.01 4.68 17.22
N ILE A 187 -6.97 4.12 16.45
CA ILE A 187 -8.38 4.52 16.50
C ILE A 187 -8.99 4.32 17.90
N ASP A 188 -8.44 3.42 18.70
CA ASP A 188 -8.75 3.27 20.12
C ASP A 188 -7.78 4.07 20.99
N LEU A 189 -7.96 5.35 21.04
CA LEU A 189 -7.08 6.47 21.40
C LEU A 189 -6.52 6.48 22.83
N ASN A 190 -6.70 5.45 23.64
CA ASN A 190 -6.32 5.43 25.06
C ASN A 190 -5.10 4.54 25.38
N GLU A 191 -4.51 3.86 24.40
CA GLU A 191 -3.36 3.00 24.64
C GLU A 191 -2.05 3.78 24.58
N LYS A 192 -1.22 3.65 25.61
CA LYS A 192 0.13 4.18 25.61
C LYS A 192 1.01 3.28 24.76
N PHE A 193 1.71 3.86 23.80
CA PHE A 193 2.73 3.19 23.01
C PHE A 193 4.11 3.74 23.36
N THR A 194 5.00 2.89 23.83
CA THR A 194 6.37 3.27 24.24
C THR A 194 7.44 2.69 23.33
N SER A 195 7.24 1.47 22.85
CA SER A 195 8.19 0.75 22.00
C SER A 195 7.48 -0.34 21.19
N PHE A 196 8.23 -1.06 20.34
CA PHE A 196 7.71 -2.22 19.60
C PHE A 196 7.13 -3.32 20.52
N ALA A 197 7.48 -3.33 21.81
CA ALA A 197 6.93 -4.27 22.78
C ALA A 197 5.44 -4.10 23.03
N ASP A 198 4.89 -2.94 22.69
CA ASP A 198 3.46 -2.65 22.83
C ASP A 198 2.65 -3.02 21.56
N LEU A 199 3.31 -3.52 20.50
CA LEU A 199 2.62 -4.03 19.32
C LEU A 199 1.91 -5.34 19.66
N HIS A 200 0.60 -5.37 19.55
CA HIS A 200 -0.21 -6.55 19.89
C HIS A 200 -1.36 -6.82 18.93
N ARG A 201 -1.63 -5.92 17.99
CA ARG A 201 -2.69 -6.12 17.00
C ARG A 201 -2.13 -6.63 15.69
N ASP A 202 -2.79 -7.60 15.09
CA ASP A 202 -2.40 -8.10 13.78
C ASP A 202 -2.38 -6.98 12.74
N LEU A 203 -1.30 -6.89 11.99
CA LEU A 203 -1.00 -5.86 10.99
C LEU A 203 -0.57 -4.50 11.54
N ASP A 204 -0.41 -4.33 12.84
CA ASP A 204 0.25 -3.13 13.36
C ASP A 204 1.75 -3.16 13.06
N PHE A 205 2.32 -2.01 12.71
CA PHE A 205 3.76 -1.89 12.56
C PHE A 205 4.29 -0.60 13.18
N TRP A 206 5.53 -0.67 13.59
CA TRP A 206 6.30 0.44 14.11
C TRP A 206 7.60 0.58 13.32
N HIS A 207 7.91 1.78 12.88
CA HIS A 207 9.22 2.11 12.34
C HIS A 207 9.97 2.90 13.41
N GLU A 208 11.00 2.29 13.98
CA GLU A 208 11.79 2.89 15.08
C GLU A 208 12.72 3.98 14.53
N PRO A 209 12.51 5.25 14.91
CA PRO A 209 13.26 6.36 14.31
C PRO A 209 14.76 6.39 14.71
N THR A 210 15.14 5.70 15.79
CA THR A 210 16.51 5.75 16.31
C THR A 210 17.45 4.78 15.63
N ASN A 211 16.92 3.66 15.14
CA ASN A 211 17.74 2.61 14.51
C ASN A 211 17.23 2.20 13.11
N GLY A 212 16.13 2.79 12.65
CA GLY A 212 15.56 2.50 11.32
C GLY A 212 14.91 1.13 11.19
N ILE A 213 14.75 0.36 12.26
CA ILE A 213 14.16 -0.98 12.18
C ILE A 213 12.64 -0.88 12.09
N VAL A 214 12.07 -1.66 11.18
CA VAL A 214 10.63 -1.85 11.06
C VAL A 214 10.24 -3.09 11.85
N TYR A 215 9.36 -2.89 12.83
CA TYR A 215 8.74 -3.96 13.61
C TYR A 215 7.30 -4.17 13.15
N PHE A 216 6.91 -5.41 12.95
CA PHE A 216 5.60 -5.77 12.39
C PHE A 216 4.94 -6.88 13.20
N CYS A 217 3.70 -6.66 13.64
CA CYS A 217 2.91 -7.64 14.35
C CYS A 217 2.15 -8.52 13.35
N SER A 218 2.46 -9.81 13.34
CA SER A 218 1.89 -10.81 12.43
C SER A 218 1.45 -12.04 13.20
N HIS A 219 0.16 -12.13 13.50
CA HIS A 219 -0.41 -13.25 14.28
C HIS A 219 -0.47 -14.57 13.52
N ARG A 220 -0.24 -14.55 12.21
CA ARG A 220 -0.35 -15.72 11.33
C ARG A 220 1.00 -16.21 10.81
N GLY A 221 2.04 -16.03 11.61
CA GLY A 221 3.39 -16.46 11.29
C GLY A 221 4.27 -15.39 10.66
N ASN A 222 5.45 -15.81 10.22
CA ASN A 222 6.47 -14.93 9.69
C ASN A 222 5.94 -14.11 8.50
N PRO A 223 6.17 -12.79 8.47
CA PRO A 223 5.72 -11.95 7.38
C PRO A 223 6.14 -12.43 5.99
N SER A 224 7.36 -12.96 5.82
CA SER A 224 7.82 -13.49 4.52
C SER A 224 7.07 -14.73 4.05
N GLU A 225 6.50 -15.51 4.97
CA GLU A 225 5.72 -16.70 4.64
C GLU A 225 4.24 -16.36 4.43
N ARG A 226 3.79 -15.33 5.14
CA ARG A 226 2.39 -14.91 5.16
C ARG A 226 1.98 -14.11 3.93
N PHE A 227 2.87 -13.26 3.42
CA PHE A 227 2.57 -12.31 2.35
C PHE A 227 3.36 -12.61 1.08
N LYS A 228 2.75 -12.38 -0.08
CA LYS A 228 3.42 -12.44 -1.39
C LYS A 228 4.35 -11.27 -1.60
N SER A 229 3.99 -10.12 -1.06
CA SER A 229 4.81 -8.92 -1.10
C SER A 229 4.58 -8.05 0.11
N ILE A 230 5.64 -7.40 0.58
CA ILE A 230 5.63 -6.35 1.59
C ILE A 230 6.43 -5.19 1.02
N GLU A 231 5.72 -4.16 0.58
CA GLU A 231 6.33 -2.96 0.03
C GLU A 231 6.43 -1.89 1.11
N MET A 232 7.59 -1.26 1.22
CA MET A 232 7.88 -0.16 2.14
C MET A 232 8.09 1.13 1.34
N PRO A 233 7.03 1.86 0.95
CA PRO A 233 7.17 3.08 0.17
C PRO A 233 7.87 4.15 1.00
N ILE A 234 9.12 4.44 0.68
CA ILE A 234 9.92 5.51 1.29
C ILE A 234 10.03 6.73 0.38
N ARG A 235 9.64 6.60 -0.89
CA ARG A 235 9.62 7.70 -1.86
C ARG A 235 8.27 8.40 -1.82
N ARG A 236 8.28 9.71 -1.62
CA ARG A 236 7.06 10.51 -1.48
C ARG A 236 6.28 10.66 -2.78
N HIS A 237 6.92 10.53 -3.92
CA HIS A 237 6.33 10.78 -5.24
C HIS A 237 6.70 9.70 -6.25
N GLY A 238 5.73 9.21 -7.02
CA GLY A 238 5.97 8.41 -8.22
C GLY A 238 6.36 9.31 -9.40
N PHE A 239 5.78 10.53 -9.46
CA PHE A 239 6.14 11.61 -10.37
C PHE A 239 6.57 12.83 -9.54
N TYR A 240 7.70 13.42 -9.90
CA TYR A 240 8.28 14.59 -9.25
C TYR A 240 8.51 15.70 -10.30
N ALA A 241 8.07 16.92 -10.01
CA ALA A 241 8.21 18.10 -10.85
C ALA A 241 9.25 19.06 -10.30
#